data_8e2f88a08d64d8c6e775fc79b6a673c8
#
_entry.id   8e2f88a08d64d8c6e775fc79b6a673c8
#
_cell.length_a   1.000
_cell.length_b   1.000
_cell.length_c   1.000
_cell.angle_alpha   90.00
_cell.angle_beta   90.00
_cell.angle_gamma   90.00
#
_symmetry.space_group_name_H-M   'P 1'
#
loop_
_entity.id
_entity.type
_entity.pdbx_description
1 polymer ?
#
loop_
_entity_poly.entity_id
_entity_poly.type
_entity_poly.pdbx_seq_one_letter_code
_entity_poly.pdbx_strand_id
1 'polypeptide(L)'
;MHKYLGKGVRKQENITDMAIAANTANTDQKRENLLNLSLSVSEEERMRSESLETGFDREERTWELIVKYFGDLSGLRERGIRVRELLNGYGILKVPEYLVDFVTNLPEIEYIEKPKRLFFAVNQARAASCLLDVQQGIGGETANSNPLENIFGMDGGTVTERVSAEAKLPTDLTGKGVLIAIIDSGIDYLHPDFQNPDGTSRILYLWDQNRDIVYTKEEINEALSAYREGSGGRNRAAALQIVPSADTSGHGTAVSAIAAGNGRGSSGLYRGVAYESELMVVKLGIPLADNFPRTTQLMEAVDFVLRTARQLGRPVAVNLSFGNTYGSHDGTSLLETFLDDMTGYGRNVIIAGTGNEGAGAGHTGGLLEMGREQVIELSVSAFENSFGVQLWKSYADIFSISLRSPSGAIIGTLQENLEKQRFRSENTEILSYYGKPSPY
;
A
#
# COMPACT_ATOMS: atom_id res chain seq x y z
N MET A 1 79.78 -13.91 -8.15
CA MET A 1 79.96 -12.96 -9.25
C MET A 1 78.68 -12.91 -10.07
N HIS A 2 78.16 -11.73 -10.33
CA HIS A 2 77.01 -11.31 -11.13
C HIS A 2 75.63 -11.39 -10.47
N LYS A 3 75.24 -10.22 -10.08
CA LYS A 3 73.87 -9.69 -9.82
C LYS A 3 73.00 -9.74 -11.06
N TYR A 4 71.69 -10.05 -10.88
CA TYR A 4 70.68 -9.46 -11.70
C TYR A 4 69.59 -8.93 -10.81
N LEU A 5 69.50 -7.62 -10.76
CA LEU A 5 68.38 -6.84 -10.24
C LEU A 5 67.27 -6.83 -11.31
N GLY A 6 66.18 -7.52 -11.07
CA GLY A 6 64.93 -7.35 -11.81
C GLY A 6 64.07 -6.30 -11.08
N LYS A 7 63.93 -5.12 -11.65
CA LYS A 7 62.95 -4.09 -11.22
C LYS A 7 61.54 -4.60 -11.54
N GLY A 8 60.84 -5.05 -10.54
CA GLY A 8 59.40 -5.24 -10.62
C GLY A 8 58.74 -3.88 -10.61
N VAL A 9 58.27 -3.45 -11.77
CA VAL A 9 57.28 -2.38 -11.88
C VAL A 9 55.99 -2.94 -11.31
N ARG A 10 55.64 -2.64 -10.05
CA ARG A 10 54.30 -2.79 -9.55
C ARG A 10 53.46 -1.75 -10.30
N LYS A 11 52.58 -2.20 -11.18
CA LYS A 11 51.45 -1.42 -11.62
C LYS A 11 50.71 -0.96 -10.35
N GLN A 12 50.71 0.32 -10.09
CA GLN A 12 49.70 0.95 -9.27
C GLN A 12 48.35 0.78 -10.01
N GLU A 13 47.74 -0.39 -9.87
CA GLU A 13 46.34 -0.56 -10.22
C GLU A 13 45.57 0.27 -9.23
N ASN A 14 44.86 1.19 -9.77
CA ASN A 14 44.13 2.29 -9.21
C ASN A 14 43.31 1.88 -7.99
N ILE A 15 43.76 2.31 -6.81
CA ILE A 15 42.94 2.33 -5.58
C ILE A 15 41.62 3.09 -5.84
N THR A 16 41.66 4.04 -6.78
CA THR A 16 40.46 4.76 -7.25
C THR A 16 39.44 3.86 -7.96
N ASP A 17 39.91 2.94 -8.82
CA ASP A 17 39.00 2.04 -9.56
C ASP A 17 38.43 0.96 -8.65
N MET A 18 39.20 0.47 -7.66
CA MET A 18 38.67 -0.44 -6.64
C MET A 18 37.71 0.27 -5.68
N ALA A 19 37.95 1.54 -5.35
CA ALA A 19 37.04 2.33 -4.53
C ALA A 19 35.74 2.70 -5.28
N ILE A 20 35.83 2.95 -6.60
CA ILE A 20 34.66 3.21 -7.45
C ILE A 20 33.87 1.91 -7.65
N ALA A 21 34.50 0.77 -7.88
CA ALA A 21 33.83 -0.52 -7.99
C ALA A 21 33.23 -0.98 -6.66
N ALA A 22 33.90 -0.74 -5.53
CA ALA A 22 33.36 -1.02 -4.19
C ALA A 22 32.17 -0.09 -3.85
N ASN A 23 32.23 1.18 -4.26
CA ASN A 23 31.12 2.12 -4.06
C ASN A 23 29.91 1.76 -4.95
N THR A 24 30.09 1.39 -6.22
CA THR A 24 28.98 0.96 -7.07
C THR A 24 28.32 -0.31 -6.56
N ALA A 25 29.10 -1.31 -6.12
CA ALA A 25 28.56 -2.54 -5.54
C ALA A 25 27.74 -2.27 -4.25
N ASN A 26 28.18 -1.33 -3.43
CA ASN A 26 27.44 -0.94 -2.21
C ASN A 26 26.21 -0.10 -2.52
N THR A 27 26.22 0.66 -3.60
CA THR A 27 25.10 1.49 -4.06
C THR A 27 23.94 0.64 -4.54
N ASP A 28 24.23 -0.43 -5.30
CA ASP A 28 23.20 -1.32 -5.84
C ASP A 28 22.52 -2.16 -4.74
N GLN A 29 23.21 -2.44 -3.63
CA GLN A 29 22.65 -3.13 -2.47
C GLN A 29 21.65 -2.27 -1.67
N LYS A 30 21.70 -0.95 -1.78
CA LYS A 30 20.76 -0.02 -1.15
C LYS A 30 19.48 0.20 -1.97
N ARG A 31 19.38 -0.38 -3.15
CA ARG A 31 18.25 -0.21 -4.05
C ARG A 31 17.53 -1.51 -4.32
N GLU A 32 16.21 -1.42 -4.37
CA GLU A 32 15.36 -2.51 -4.86
C GLU A 32 15.77 -2.94 -6.29
N ASN A 33 15.73 -4.25 -6.58
CA ASN A 33 16.06 -4.78 -7.90
C ASN A 33 15.16 -4.23 -9.01
N LEU A 34 13.87 -4.01 -8.72
CA LEU A 34 12.95 -3.42 -9.69
C LEU A 34 13.31 -1.95 -10.00
N LEU A 35 13.78 -1.19 -9.03
CA LEU A 35 14.29 0.15 -9.25
C LEU A 35 15.56 0.12 -10.11
N ASN A 36 16.50 -0.76 -9.81
CA ASN A 36 17.72 -0.93 -10.62
C ASN A 36 17.39 -1.28 -12.07
N LEU A 37 16.45 -2.21 -12.29
CA LEU A 37 15.99 -2.53 -13.64
C LEU A 37 15.36 -1.29 -14.31
N SER A 38 14.49 -0.57 -13.61
CA SER A 38 13.82 0.64 -14.12
C SER A 38 14.79 1.75 -14.53
N LEU A 39 15.91 1.90 -13.81
CA LEU A 39 16.97 2.87 -14.12
C LEU A 39 17.86 2.42 -15.29
N SER A 40 18.00 1.10 -15.50
CA SER A 40 18.91 0.53 -16.52
C SER A 40 18.28 0.38 -17.90
N VAL A 41 16.95 0.52 -18.01
CA VAL A 41 16.24 0.40 -19.28
C VAL A 41 16.16 1.75 -20.00
N SER A 42 15.95 1.71 -21.34
CA SER A 42 15.64 2.92 -22.10
C SER A 42 14.24 3.43 -21.79
N GLU A 43 13.97 4.69 -22.14
CA GLU A 43 12.65 5.29 -21.97
C GLU A 43 11.56 4.51 -22.73
N GLU A 44 11.87 4.05 -23.96
CA GLU A 44 10.95 3.23 -24.75
C GLU A 44 10.62 1.89 -24.08
N GLU A 45 11.62 1.24 -23.48
CA GLU A 45 11.43 -0.01 -22.73
C GLU A 45 10.60 0.20 -21.48
N ARG A 46 10.86 1.29 -20.76
CA ARG A 46 10.13 1.68 -19.56
C ARG A 46 8.65 1.90 -19.88
N MET A 47 8.35 2.60 -20.97
CA MET A 47 6.98 2.87 -21.45
C MET A 47 6.17 1.62 -21.79
N ARG A 48 6.83 0.51 -22.12
CA ARG A 48 6.16 -0.75 -22.44
C ARG A 48 5.79 -1.58 -21.21
N SER A 49 6.25 -1.19 -20.03
CA SER A 49 6.02 -1.93 -18.81
C SER A 49 5.58 -1.00 -17.69
N GLU A 50 4.33 -1.12 -17.26
CA GLU A 50 3.78 -0.33 -16.18
C GLU A 50 4.59 -0.44 -14.89
N SER A 51 5.08 -1.65 -14.57
CA SER A 51 5.89 -1.87 -13.37
C SER A 51 7.22 -1.15 -13.42
N LEU A 52 7.80 -0.94 -14.61
CA LEU A 52 9.05 -0.20 -14.78
C LEU A 52 8.82 1.32 -14.74
N GLU A 53 7.67 1.77 -15.22
CA GLU A 53 7.34 3.19 -15.32
C GLU A 53 6.82 3.79 -14.02
N THR A 54 6.08 3.03 -13.22
CA THR A 54 5.47 3.52 -11.97
C THR A 54 6.49 4.28 -11.12
N GLY A 55 6.14 5.50 -10.71
CA GLY A 55 7.02 6.40 -9.95
C GLY A 55 7.86 7.34 -10.79
N PHE A 56 7.91 7.20 -12.10
CA PHE A 56 8.62 8.12 -12.97
C PHE A 56 7.69 9.19 -13.56
N ASP A 57 8.10 10.44 -13.40
CA ASP A 57 7.45 11.60 -14.01
C ASP A 57 8.26 12.00 -15.26
N ARG A 58 7.66 11.85 -16.43
CA ARG A 58 8.34 12.11 -17.72
C ARG A 58 8.57 13.59 -17.97
N GLU A 59 7.63 14.45 -17.55
CA GLU A 59 7.70 15.89 -17.82
C GLU A 59 8.81 16.52 -16.97
N GLU A 60 8.87 16.20 -15.68
CA GLU A 60 9.89 16.71 -14.78
C GLU A 60 11.18 15.85 -14.80
N ARG A 61 11.18 14.67 -15.44
CA ARG A 61 12.25 13.66 -15.40
C ARG A 61 12.68 13.36 -13.97
N THR A 62 11.72 13.07 -13.11
CA THR A 62 11.94 12.79 -11.70
C THR A 62 11.38 11.44 -11.32
N TRP A 63 12.03 10.81 -10.36
CA TRP A 63 11.56 9.59 -9.69
C TRP A 63 10.93 9.93 -8.36
N GLU A 64 9.75 9.40 -8.09
CA GLU A 64 9.19 9.30 -6.75
C GLU A 64 9.73 8.03 -6.10
N LEU A 65 10.39 8.16 -4.96
CA LEU A 65 11.10 7.09 -4.27
C LEU A 65 10.70 7.03 -2.81
N ILE A 66 10.56 5.84 -2.27
CA ILE A 66 10.42 5.56 -0.84
C ILE A 66 11.81 5.29 -0.29
N VAL A 67 12.17 5.94 0.81
CA VAL A 67 13.47 5.74 1.47
C VAL A 67 13.29 5.38 2.94
N LYS A 68 14.13 4.49 3.43
CA LYS A 68 14.47 4.35 4.84
C LYS A 68 15.76 5.09 5.08
N TYR A 69 15.79 5.94 6.10
CA TYR A 69 16.95 6.79 6.37
C TYR A 69 17.13 7.08 7.85
N PHE A 70 18.31 7.57 8.21
CA PHE A 70 18.62 8.13 9.52
C PHE A 70 19.25 9.52 9.38
N GLY A 71 19.19 10.32 10.44
CA GLY A 71 19.79 11.67 10.42
C GLY A 71 18.93 12.71 9.72
N ASP A 72 19.55 13.61 8.95
CA ASP A 72 18.92 14.82 8.38
C ASP A 72 19.00 14.81 6.85
N LEU A 73 17.85 14.98 6.21
CA LEU A 73 17.72 15.08 4.75
C LEU A 73 17.58 16.54 4.24
N SER A 74 17.73 17.53 5.11
CA SER A 74 17.54 18.97 4.74
C SER A 74 18.43 19.39 3.56
N GLY A 75 19.67 18.90 3.49
CA GLY A 75 20.60 19.19 2.40
C GLY A 75 20.14 18.71 1.02
N LEU A 76 19.17 17.79 0.93
CA LEU A 76 18.58 17.35 -0.34
C LEU A 76 17.71 18.43 -0.97
N ARG A 77 17.01 19.23 -0.14
CA ARG A 77 16.14 20.32 -0.62
C ARG A 77 16.92 21.40 -1.33
N GLU A 78 18.14 21.69 -0.89
CA GLU A 78 19.04 22.66 -1.53
C GLU A 78 19.46 22.22 -2.95
N ARG A 79 19.37 20.92 -3.24
CA ARG A 79 19.67 20.33 -4.55
C ARG A 79 18.44 20.17 -5.45
N GLY A 80 17.30 20.74 -5.04
CA GLY A 80 16.04 20.66 -5.80
C GLY A 80 15.29 19.33 -5.65
N ILE A 81 15.68 18.49 -4.68
CA ILE A 81 14.95 17.26 -4.35
C ILE A 81 13.82 17.61 -3.38
N ARG A 82 12.60 17.25 -3.73
CA ARG A 82 11.46 17.39 -2.81
C ARG A 82 11.52 16.25 -1.80
N VAL A 83 11.46 16.61 -0.52
CA VAL A 83 11.54 15.65 0.60
C VAL A 83 10.28 15.76 1.43
N ARG A 84 9.56 14.68 1.58
CA ARG A 84 8.45 14.51 2.52
C ARG A 84 8.87 13.48 3.57
N GLU A 85 9.16 13.98 4.75
CA GLU A 85 9.59 13.14 5.87
C GLU A 85 8.36 12.53 6.55
N LEU A 86 8.37 11.21 6.71
CA LEU A 86 7.40 10.42 7.43
C LEU A 86 7.93 10.02 8.81
N LEU A 87 7.07 9.41 9.62
CA LEU A 87 7.47 8.89 10.94
C LEU A 87 8.56 7.82 10.82
N ASN A 88 9.34 7.61 11.89
CA ASN A 88 10.34 6.55 12.08
C ASN A 88 11.43 6.47 11.00
N GLY A 89 11.88 7.59 10.44
CA GLY A 89 12.97 7.61 9.46
C GLY A 89 12.57 7.02 8.10
N TYR A 90 11.30 7.13 7.73
CA TYR A 90 10.84 6.94 6.36
C TYR A 90 10.64 8.27 5.66
N GLY A 91 10.80 8.28 4.36
CA GLY A 91 10.60 9.48 3.55
C GLY A 91 10.17 9.16 2.14
N ILE A 92 9.48 10.12 1.53
CA ILE A 92 9.16 10.10 0.11
C ILE A 92 9.95 11.22 -0.55
N LEU A 93 10.75 10.85 -1.54
CA LEU A 93 11.61 11.77 -2.27
C LEU A 93 11.13 11.88 -3.72
N LYS A 94 11.06 13.10 -4.26
CA LYS A 94 10.96 13.32 -5.70
C LYS A 94 12.33 13.77 -6.21
N VAL A 95 13.02 12.86 -6.88
CA VAL A 95 14.45 12.95 -7.22
C VAL A 95 14.62 13.08 -8.72
N PRO A 96 15.32 14.10 -9.24
CA PRO A 96 15.72 14.14 -10.65
C PRO A 96 16.49 12.87 -11.03
N GLU A 97 16.19 12.29 -12.18
CA GLU A 97 16.76 11.00 -12.62
C GLU A 97 18.28 10.96 -12.49
N TYR A 98 18.98 12.03 -12.86
CA TYR A 98 20.44 12.16 -12.78
C TYR A 98 20.99 12.25 -11.34
N LEU A 99 20.16 12.47 -10.33
CA LEU A 99 20.55 12.53 -8.91
C LEU A 99 20.25 11.24 -8.13
N VAL A 100 19.64 10.25 -8.74
CA VAL A 100 19.28 8.99 -8.04
C VAL A 100 20.50 8.31 -7.47
N ASP A 101 21.59 8.22 -8.24
CA ASP A 101 22.86 7.64 -7.77
C ASP A 101 23.47 8.45 -6.64
N PHE A 102 23.39 9.78 -6.71
CA PHE A 102 23.85 10.65 -5.63
C PHE A 102 23.08 10.36 -4.33
N VAL A 103 21.75 10.28 -4.39
CA VAL A 103 20.91 9.99 -3.21
C VAL A 103 21.22 8.61 -2.65
N THR A 104 21.36 7.61 -3.52
CA THR A 104 21.70 6.24 -3.09
C THR A 104 23.02 6.16 -2.32
N ASN A 105 24.01 6.97 -2.72
CA ASN A 105 25.35 6.98 -2.10
C ASN A 105 25.44 7.74 -0.78
N LEU A 106 24.38 8.44 -0.38
CA LEU A 106 24.38 9.13 0.90
C LEU A 106 24.49 8.13 2.05
N PRO A 107 25.32 8.40 3.07
CA PRO A 107 25.44 7.52 4.22
C PRO A 107 24.14 7.46 5.03
N GLU A 108 23.34 8.51 5.03
CA GLU A 108 22.06 8.62 5.74
C GLU A 108 20.97 7.73 5.14
N ILE A 109 21.09 7.34 3.87
CA ILE A 109 20.12 6.46 3.20
C ILE A 109 20.47 5.01 3.49
N GLU A 110 19.54 4.29 4.07
CA GLU A 110 19.66 2.85 4.36
C GLU A 110 19.19 2.01 3.17
N TYR A 111 18.00 2.31 2.66
CA TYR A 111 17.41 1.57 1.54
C TYR A 111 16.44 2.43 0.73
N ILE A 112 16.28 2.09 -0.55
CA ILE A 112 15.43 2.81 -1.51
C ILE A 112 14.57 1.82 -2.29
N GLU A 113 13.27 2.09 -2.33
CA GLU A 113 12.31 1.42 -3.20
C GLU A 113 11.58 2.40 -4.10
N LYS A 114 11.11 1.93 -5.24
CA LYS A 114 10.15 2.66 -6.05
C LYS A 114 8.73 2.38 -5.58
N PRO A 115 7.76 3.30 -5.78
CA PRO A 115 6.37 3.05 -5.44
C PRO A 115 5.77 1.94 -6.30
N LYS A 116 4.71 1.32 -5.78
CA LYS A 116 3.93 0.29 -6.45
C LYS A 116 2.48 0.74 -6.51
N ARG A 117 1.76 0.32 -7.53
CA ARG A 117 0.32 0.60 -7.69
C ARG A 117 -0.50 -0.16 -6.67
N LEU A 118 -1.63 0.40 -6.28
CA LEU A 118 -2.58 -0.18 -5.35
C LEU A 118 -3.93 -0.38 -6.03
N PHE A 119 -4.59 -1.49 -5.73
CA PHE A 119 -5.89 -1.87 -6.27
C PHE A 119 -6.92 -2.02 -5.16
N PHE A 120 -8.18 -1.67 -5.43
CA PHE A 120 -9.26 -1.74 -4.45
C PHE A 120 -9.73 -3.17 -4.19
N ALA A 121 -10.03 -3.47 -2.92
CA ALA A 121 -10.57 -4.75 -2.49
C ALA A 121 -11.92 -4.58 -1.76
N VAL A 122 -12.95 -5.35 -2.10
CA VAL A 122 -14.31 -5.28 -1.51
C VAL A 122 -14.67 -6.59 -0.81
N ASN A 123 -15.18 -6.55 0.44
CA ASN A 123 -15.53 -7.75 1.22
C ASN A 123 -16.89 -7.68 1.95
N GLN A 124 -17.55 -8.85 2.09
CA GLN A 124 -18.76 -9.09 2.89
C GLN A 124 -18.40 -9.79 4.21
N ALA A 125 -18.05 -9.06 5.27
CA ALA A 125 -17.45 -9.66 6.47
C ALA A 125 -18.26 -9.59 7.78
N ARG A 126 -19.34 -8.78 7.87
CA ARG A 126 -19.97 -8.45 9.16
C ARG A 126 -20.65 -9.63 9.88
N ALA A 127 -21.39 -10.46 9.15
CA ALA A 127 -22.08 -11.62 9.72
C ALA A 127 -21.11 -12.77 10.06
N ALA A 128 -20.03 -12.92 9.27
CA ALA A 128 -19.03 -13.96 9.47
C ALA A 128 -18.15 -13.74 10.71
N SER A 129 -18.10 -12.51 11.26
CA SER A 129 -17.21 -12.11 12.37
C SER A 129 -17.88 -12.15 13.73
N CYS A 130 -19.11 -12.65 13.87
CA CYS A 130 -19.88 -12.72 15.13
C CYS A 130 -20.02 -11.37 15.88
N LEU A 131 -19.93 -10.25 15.16
CA LEU A 131 -19.93 -8.90 15.77
C LEU A 131 -21.29 -8.49 16.30
N LEU A 132 -22.37 -9.11 15.86
CA LEU A 132 -23.72 -8.80 16.31
C LEU A 132 -23.90 -9.11 17.79
N ASP A 133 -23.33 -10.20 18.27
CA ASP A 133 -23.43 -10.62 19.69
C ASP A 133 -22.66 -9.66 20.62
N VAL A 134 -21.52 -9.15 20.14
CA VAL A 134 -20.70 -8.17 20.88
C VAL A 134 -21.41 -6.81 21.02
N GLN A 135 -22.21 -6.42 20.03
CA GLN A 135 -22.90 -5.12 20.00
C GLN A 135 -24.24 -5.14 20.73
N GLN A 136 -24.92 -6.29 20.78
CA GLN A 136 -26.24 -6.40 21.40
C GLN A 136 -26.20 -6.74 22.89
N GLY A 137 -25.02 -7.11 23.41
CA GLY A 137 -24.87 -7.60 24.77
C GLY A 137 -25.55 -8.96 25.00
N ILE A 138 -24.90 -9.85 25.72
CA ILE A 138 -25.50 -11.13 26.13
C ILE A 138 -26.59 -10.81 27.17
N GLY A 139 -27.86 -10.73 26.77
CA GLY A 139 -28.96 -10.53 27.71
C GLY A 139 -30.17 -9.74 27.24
N GLY A 140 -30.23 -9.28 26.00
CA GLY A 140 -31.48 -8.68 25.49
C GLY A 140 -32.44 -9.77 25.00
N GLU A 141 -33.65 -9.80 25.55
CA GLU A 141 -34.75 -10.65 25.06
C GLU A 141 -34.98 -10.36 23.56
N THR A 142 -34.66 -11.29 22.72
CA THR A 142 -34.76 -11.13 21.28
C THR A 142 -36.10 -11.58 20.74
N ALA A 143 -36.71 -10.71 19.96
CA ALA A 143 -37.75 -11.14 19.03
C ALA A 143 -37.13 -12.15 18.00
N ASN A 144 -37.72 -13.32 17.93
CA ASN A 144 -37.44 -14.39 16.99
C ASN A 144 -37.37 -13.90 15.54
N SER A 145 -36.23 -13.98 14.93
CA SER A 145 -36.02 -14.40 13.54
C SER A 145 -34.54 -14.48 13.22
N ASN A 146 -34.07 -15.70 13.08
CA ASN A 146 -32.70 -16.00 12.69
C ASN A 146 -32.60 -15.90 11.15
N PRO A 147 -31.91 -14.87 10.58
CA PRO A 147 -31.82 -14.71 9.13
C PRO A 147 -31.03 -15.83 8.42
N LEU A 148 -30.30 -16.66 9.20
CA LEU A 148 -29.48 -17.73 8.65
C LEU A 148 -30.25 -19.00 8.31
N GLU A 149 -31.42 -19.25 8.93
CA GLU A 149 -32.27 -20.41 8.60
C GLU A 149 -32.84 -20.35 7.19
N ASN A 150 -32.96 -19.14 6.62
CA ASN A 150 -33.46 -18.93 5.26
C ASN A 150 -32.43 -19.09 4.15
N ILE A 151 -31.13 -19.16 4.50
CA ILE A 151 -30.06 -19.18 3.49
C ILE A 151 -29.43 -20.58 3.32
N PHE A 152 -29.44 -21.43 4.36
CA PHE A 152 -28.69 -22.70 4.33
C PHE A 152 -29.51 -23.97 4.53
N GLY A 153 -30.82 -23.93 4.76
CA GLY A 153 -31.66 -25.11 4.83
C GLY A 153 -31.16 -26.18 5.81
N MET A 154 -30.55 -25.82 6.92
CA MET A 154 -30.06 -26.77 7.92
C MET A 154 -31.07 -26.92 9.04
N ASP A 155 -31.57 -28.13 9.17
CA ASP A 155 -32.49 -28.59 10.20
C ASP A 155 -31.94 -28.39 11.61
N GLY A 156 -32.82 -27.93 12.52
CA GLY A 156 -32.53 -27.56 13.87
C GLY A 156 -31.87 -28.64 14.72
N GLY A 157 -30.59 -28.42 14.97
CA GLY A 157 -29.87 -29.03 16.07
C GLY A 157 -29.62 -27.99 17.16
N THR A 158 -30.33 -28.12 18.28
CA THR A 158 -30.17 -27.30 19.48
C THR A 158 -28.75 -27.41 20.00
N VAL A 159 -27.93 -26.37 19.79
CA VAL A 159 -26.72 -26.11 20.57
C VAL A 159 -27.09 -25.10 21.67
N THR A 160 -27.91 -25.57 22.59
CA THR A 160 -28.02 -24.97 23.91
C THR A 160 -27.27 -25.90 24.85
N GLU A 161 -26.03 -25.58 25.19
CA GLU A 161 -25.51 -25.77 26.56
C GLU A 161 -24.04 -25.38 26.66
N ARG A 162 -23.84 -24.46 27.63
CA ARG A 162 -22.58 -24.16 28.34
C ARG A 162 -21.61 -23.18 27.71
N VAL A 163 -21.97 -21.91 27.71
CA VAL A 163 -21.03 -20.91 28.20
C VAL A 163 -21.49 -20.50 29.60
N SER A 164 -20.86 -21.12 30.61
CA SER A 164 -21.04 -20.77 32.00
C SER A 164 -20.68 -19.29 32.21
N ALA A 165 -21.59 -18.58 32.86
CA ALA A 165 -21.45 -17.22 33.36
C ALA A 165 -20.08 -16.99 34.00
N GLU A 166 -19.45 -15.88 33.64
CA GLU A 166 -18.69 -14.96 34.48
C GLU A 166 -17.64 -14.13 33.73
N ALA A 167 -17.82 -13.85 32.44
CA ALA A 167 -17.22 -12.66 31.87
C ALA A 167 -18.35 -11.78 31.35
N LYS A 168 -18.78 -10.81 32.17
CA LYS A 168 -19.52 -9.65 31.64
C LYS A 168 -18.59 -8.94 30.65
N LEU A 169 -18.66 -9.33 29.39
CA LEU A 169 -18.12 -8.50 28.31
C LEU A 169 -18.79 -7.14 28.42
N PRO A 170 -18.04 -6.03 28.32
CA PRO A 170 -18.66 -4.70 28.37
C PRO A 170 -19.71 -4.64 27.27
N THR A 171 -20.95 -4.63 27.68
CA THR A 171 -22.13 -4.43 26.84
C THR A 171 -22.07 -3.00 26.35
N ASP A 172 -21.83 -2.79 25.09
CA ASP A 172 -21.89 -1.49 24.39
C ASP A 172 -20.59 -1.02 23.73
N LEU A 173 -19.96 -1.91 22.97
CA LEU A 173 -18.79 -1.55 22.16
C LEU A 173 -19.24 -0.95 20.82
N THR A 174 -19.67 0.32 20.84
CA THR A 174 -20.21 1.05 19.69
C THR A 174 -19.17 1.87 18.92
N GLY A 175 -17.93 1.88 19.40
CA GLY A 175 -16.84 2.71 18.87
C GLY A 175 -16.84 4.14 19.43
N LYS A 176 -17.68 4.46 20.41
CA LYS A 176 -17.73 5.80 21.04
C LYS A 176 -16.36 6.16 21.64
N GLY A 177 -15.86 7.35 21.26
CA GLY A 177 -14.54 7.82 21.71
C GLY A 177 -13.34 7.31 20.88
N VAL A 178 -13.55 6.33 20.01
CA VAL A 178 -12.54 5.82 19.07
C VAL A 178 -12.70 6.51 17.71
N LEU A 179 -11.60 6.76 17.02
CA LEU A 179 -11.60 7.22 15.63
C LEU A 179 -11.56 6.03 14.69
N ILE A 180 -12.36 6.08 13.64
CA ILE A 180 -12.21 5.19 12.50
C ILE A 180 -11.58 5.99 11.35
N ALA A 181 -10.41 5.56 10.90
CA ALA A 181 -9.76 6.15 9.75
C ALA A 181 -9.99 5.27 8.52
N ILE A 182 -10.51 5.86 7.46
CA ILE A 182 -10.73 5.21 6.18
C ILE A 182 -9.78 5.85 5.16
N ILE A 183 -8.86 5.06 4.67
CA ILE A 183 -7.92 5.46 3.60
C ILE A 183 -8.42 4.75 2.34
N ASP A 184 -9.07 5.51 1.42
CA ASP A 184 -9.82 4.90 0.32
C ASP A 184 -10.05 5.87 -0.85
N SER A 185 -10.98 5.58 -1.75
CA SER A 185 -11.36 6.41 -2.90
C SER A 185 -12.05 7.73 -2.53
N GLY A 186 -12.32 7.96 -1.24
CA GLY A 186 -13.04 9.12 -0.71
C GLY A 186 -14.29 8.73 0.06
N ILE A 187 -15.20 9.67 0.25
CA ILE A 187 -16.47 9.47 0.93
C ILE A 187 -17.53 10.42 0.39
N ASP A 188 -18.77 9.98 0.29
CA ASP A 188 -19.92 10.87 0.13
C ASP A 188 -20.31 11.44 1.52
N TYR A 189 -19.66 12.54 1.91
CA TYR A 189 -19.85 13.17 3.21
C TYR A 189 -21.29 13.73 3.39
N LEU A 190 -22.07 13.82 2.31
CA LEU A 190 -23.48 14.23 2.34
C LEU A 190 -24.41 13.08 2.76
N HIS A 191 -23.92 11.83 2.79
CA HIS A 191 -24.74 10.69 3.17
C HIS A 191 -25.18 10.77 4.63
N PRO A 192 -26.46 10.52 4.97
CA PRO A 192 -26.99 10.66 6.33
C PRO A 192 -26.27 9.84 7.39
N ASP A 193 -25.69 8.70 7.02
CA ASP A 193 -24.99 7.79 7.95
C ASP A 193 -23.70 8.38 8.52
N PHE A 194 -23.16 9.43 7.91
CA PHE A 194 -21.98 10.16 8.37
C PHE A 194 -22.31 11.48 9.07
N GLN A 195 -23.58 11.69 9.41
CA GLN A 195 -24.07 12.88 10.11
C GLN A 195 -24.65 12.52 11.48
N ASN A 196 -24.44 13.42 12.45
CA ASN A 196 -25.07 13.35 13.76
C ASN A 196 -26.59 13.62 13.66
N PRO A 197 -27.38 13.32 14.70
CA PRO A 197 -28.82 13.65 14.74
C PRO A 197 -29.14 15.14 14.52
N ASP A 198 -28.26 16.04 14.95
CA ASP A 198 -28.38 17.49 14.75
C ASP A 198 -27.98 17.93 13.30
N GLY A 199 -27.56 17.00 12.47
CA GLY A 199 -27.14 17.24 11.09
C GLY A 199 -25.68 17.68 10.94
N THR A 200 -24.89 17.75 11.99
CA THR A 200 -23.46 18.00 11.90
C THR A 200 -22.70 16.75 11.43
N SER A 201 -21.49 16.95 10.90
CA SER A 201 -20.64 15.85 10.42
C SER A 201 -20.08 15.01 11.56
N ARG A 202 -19.98 13.70 11.34
CA ARG A 202 -19.17 12.77 12.14
C ARG A 202 -17.74 12.66 11.61
N ILE A 203 -17.45 13.24 10.44
CA ILE A 203 -16.12 13.29 9.86
C ILE A 203 -15.39 14.49 10.45
N LEU A 204 -14.27 14.24 11.14
CA LEU A 204 -13.42 15.29 11.73
C LEU A 204 -12.50 15.91 10.69
N TYR A 205 -11.92 15.08 9.84
CA TYR A 205 -11.02 15.50 8.78
C TYR A 205 -11.27 14.67 7.51
N LEU A 206 -11.26 15.33 6.37
CA LEU A 206 -11.27 14.73 5.05
C LEU A 206 -10.08 15.29 4.25
N TRP A 207 -9.04 14.48 4.09
CA TRP A 207 -7.91 14.85 3.23
C TRP A 207 -8.13 14.32 1.81
N ASP A 208 -8.24 15.22 0.86
CA ASP A 208 -8.27 14.88 -0.57
C ASP A 208 -6.85 15.06 -1.14
N GLN A 209 -6.12 13.96 -1.33
CA GLN A 209 -4.74 13.99 -1.83
C GLN A 209 -4.64 14.43 -3.29
N ASN A 210 -5.70 14.31 -4.10
CA ASN A 210 -5.70 14.82 -5.47
C ASN A 210 -5.63 16.36 -5.52
N ARG A 211 -6.11 17.00 -4.45
CA ARG A 211 -6.12 18.46 -4.29
C ARG A 211 -5.07 18.95 -3.30
N ASP A 212 -4.51 18.01 -2.52
CA ASP A 212 -3.65 18.24 -1.37
C ASP A 212 -4.29 19.21 -0.34
N ILE A 213 -5.59 19.02 -0.08
CA ILE A 213 -6.37 19.84 0.85
C ILE A 213 -6.99 18.94 1.93
N VAL A 214 -6.82 19.37 3.18
CA VAL A 214 -7.48 18.77 4.36
C VAL A 214 -8.66 19.64 4.75
N TYR A 215 -9.87 19.09 4.60
CA TYR A 215 -11.10 19.74 5.04
C TYR A 215 -11.40 19.35 6.49
N THR A 216 -11.69 20.36 7.31
CA THR A 216 -12.05 20.22 8.71
C THR A 216 -13.53 19.90 8.86
N LYS A 217 -13.93 19.48 10.09
CA LYS A 217 -15.34 19.26 10.45
C LYS A 217 -16.19 20.51 10.24
N GLU A 218 -15.63 21.68 10.53
CA GLU A 218 -16.27 22.98 10.40
C GLU A 218 -16.61 23.27 8.93
N GLU A 219 -15.68 23.09 8.01
CA GLU A 219 -15.89 23.27 6.57
C GLU A 219 -16.88 22.25 6.01
N ILE A 220 -16.82 21.00 6.50
CA ILE A 220 -17.80 19.98 6.12
C ILE A 220 -19.20 20.36 6.62
N ASN A 221 -19.33 20.92 7.84
CA ASN A 221 -20.60 21.40 8.38
C ASN A 221 -21.16 22.58 7.58
N GLU A 222 -20.31 23.49 7.13
CA GLU A 222 -20.70 24.58 6.22
C GLU A 222 -21.26 24.02 4.90
N ALA A 223 -20.57 23.06 4.30
CA ALA A 223 -21.02 22.37 3.09
C ALA A 223 -22.36 21.63 3.32
N LEU A 224 -22.54 20.98 4.47
CA LEU A 224 -23.80 20.33 4.85
C LEU A 224 -24.95 21.34 5.04
N SER A 225 -24.67 22.54 5.55
CA SER A 225 -25.66 23.62 5.64
C SER A 225 -26.06 24.13 4.27
N ALA A 226 -25.10 24.42 3.40
CA ALA A 226 -25.37 24.83 2.01
C ALA A 226 -26.15 23.75 1.23
N TYR A 227 -25.90 22.46 1.52
CA TYR A 227 -26.66 21.36 0.95
C TYR A 227 -28.12 21.40 1.31
N ARG A 228 -28.45 21.70 2.58
CA ARG A 228 -29.83 21.72 3.12
C ARG A 228 -30.59 22.99 2.76
N GLU A 229 -29.93 24.14 2.72
CA GLU A 229 -30.53 25.47 2.53
C GLU A 229 -30.79 25.82 1.04
N GLY A 230 -30.40 24.98 0.11
CA GLY A 230 -30.58 25.22 -1.32
C GLY A 230 -32.04 25.38 -1.74
N SER A 231 -32.31 26.35 -2.62
CA SER A 231 -33.65 26.61 -3.17
C SER A 231 -34.20 25.35 -3.84
N GLY A 232 -35.26 24.76 -3.27
CA GLY A 232 -35.91 23.56 -3.83
C GLY A 232 -35.46 22.24 -3.22
N GLY A 233 -34.69 22.24 -2.15
CA GLY A 233 -34.23 21.04 -1.44
C GLY A 233 -32.72 20.80 -1.55
N ARG A 234 -32.29 19.59 -1.34
CA ARG A 234 -30.89 19.18 -1.25
C ARG A 234 -30.04 19.64 -2.47
N ASN A 235 -29.19 20.66 -2.27
CA ASN A 235 -28.32 21.23 -3.30
C ASN A 235 -26.89 20.71 -3.21
N ARG A 236 -26.60 19.59 -3.88
CA ARG A 236 -25.27 18.98 -3.90
C ARG A 236 -24.22 19.92 -4.53
N ALA A 237 -24.60 20.72 -5.52
CA ALA A 237 -23.67 21.63 -6.19
C ALA A 237 -23.16 22.72 -5.23
N ALA A 238 -24.04 23.28 -4.37
CA ALA A 238 -23.63 24.25 -3.37
C ALA A 238 -22.66 23.67 -2.34
N ALA A 239 -22.89 22.44 -1.87
CA ALA A 239 -21.96 21.76 -0.97
C ALA A 239 -20.59 21.53 -1.62
N LEU A 240 -20.57 21.11 -2.88
CA LEU A 240 -19.33 20.85 -3.62
C LEU A 240 -18.55 22.12 -3.99
N GLN A 241 -19.14 23.32 -3.86
CA GLN A 241 -18.39 24.58 -3.95
C GLN A 241 -17.54 24.84 -2.71
N ILE A 242 -17.95 24.32 -1.55
CA ILE A 242 -17.23 24.49 -0.28
C ILE A 242 -16.25 23.33 -0.07
N VAL A 243 -16.73 22.09 -0.18
CA VAL A 243 -15.91 20.88 -0.06
C VAL A 243 -15.99 20.09 -1.38
N PRO A 244 -15.18 20.41 -2.40
CA PRO A 244 -15.23 19.79 -3.73
C PRO A 244 -14.56 18.40 -3.76
N SER A 245 -14.73 17.60 -2.72
CA SER A 245 -14.28 16.23 -2.66
C SER A 245 -15.46 15.28 -2.81
N ALA A 246 -15.34 14.31 -3.70
CA ALA A 246 -16.37 13.33 -3.98
C ALA A 246 -15.76 11.95 -4.15
N ASP A 247 -16.47 10.93 -3.68
CA ASP A 247 -16.15 9.53 -3.99
C ASP A 247 -16.82 9.13 -5.31
N THR A 248 -16.03 9.06 -6.37
CA THR A 248 -16.54 8.74 -7.72
C THR A 248 -16.72 7.24 -7.94
N SER A 249 -16.00 6.42 -7.22
CA SER A 249 -16.11 4.96 -7.28
C SER A 249 -17.22 4.41 -6.39
N GLY A 250 -17.53 5.12 -5.29
CA GLY A 250 -18.45 4.67 -4.24
C GLY A 250 -17.84 3.65 -3.28
N HIS A 251 -16.60 3.19 -3.53
CA HIS A 251 -15.94 2.16 -2.73
C HIS A 251 -15.66 2.66 -1.30
N GLY A 252 -14.98 3.79 -1.14
CA GLY A 252 -14.66 4.35 0.17
C GLY A 252 -15.91 4.71 0.97
N THR A 253 -16.98 5.17 0.30
CA THR A 253 -18.29 5.40 0.94
C THR A 253 -18.88 4.11 1.49
N ALA A 254 -18.88 3.03 0.72
CA ALA A 254 -19.37 1.73 1.15
C ALA A 254 -18.54 1.17 2.31
N VAL A 255 -17.22 1.20 2.22
CA VAL A 255 -16.30 0.79 3.29
C VAL A 255 -16.52 1.60 4.56
N SER A 256 -16.66 2.93 4.44
CA SER A 256 -16.95 3.82 5.57
C SER A 256 -18.29 3.48 6.24
N ALA A 257 -19.32 3.14 5.46
CA ALA A 257 -20.64 2.78 5.97
C ALA A 257 -20.60 1.45 6.74
N ILE A 258 -19.88 0.45 6.21
CA ILE A 258 -19.69 -0.86 6.87
C ILE A 258 -18.89 -0.69 8.17
N ALA A 259 -17.83 0.11 8.16
CA ALA A 259 -17.01 0.33 9.34
C ALA A 259 -17.73 1.17 10.41
N ALA A 260 -18.37 2.28 10.04
CA ALA A 260 -18.79 3.30 10.98
C ALA A 260 -20.13 4.01 10.65
N GLY A 261 -20.88 3.57 9.66
CA GLY A 261 -22.20 4.16 9.35
C GLY A 261 -23.16 4.04 10.52
N ASN A 262 -23.90 5.12 10.87
CA ASN A 262 -24.83 5.05 12.00
C ASN A 262 -26.23 4.57 11.62
N GLY A 263 -26.46 4.24 10.35
CA GLY A 263 -27.71 3.68 9.84
C GLY A 263 -28.85 4.68 9.66
N ARG A 264 -28.61 5.98 9.77
CA ARG A 264 -29.67 7.00 9.63
C ARG A 264 -30.34 6.96 8.26
N GLY A 265 -29.60 6.66 7.21
CA GLY A 265 -30.14 6.49 5.85
C GLY A 265 -31.12 5.34 5.72
N SER A 266 -31.09 4.37 6.62
CA SER A 266 -31.90 3.16 6.65
C SER A 266 -32.82 3.07 7.88
N SER A 267 -33.07 4.19 8.58
CA SER A 267 -33.82 4.22 9.83
C SER A 267 -33.30 3.26 10.90
N GLY A 268 -31.98 3.05 10.93
CA GLY A 268 -31.26 2.23 11.89
C GLY A 268 -31.14 0.75 11.49
N LEU A 269 -31.68 0.34 10.35
CA LEU A 269 -31.67 -1.07 9.91
C LEU A 269 -30.23 -1.53 9.53
N TYR A 270 -29.47 -0.69 8.82
CA TYR A 270 -28.12 -0.99 8.39
C TYR A 270 -27.12 -0.08 9.10
N ARG A 271 -26.55 -0.57 10.21
CA ARG A 271 -25.50 0.12 10.96
C ARG A 271 -24.15 -0.50 10.67
N GLY A 272 -23.11 0.32 10.68
CA GLY A 272 -21.73 -0.12 10.69
C GLY A 272 -21.30 -0.71 12.04
N VAL A 273 -20.08 -1.24 12.08
CA VAL A 273 -19.52 -1.87 13.30
C VAL A 273 -19.35 -0.84 14.42
N ALA A 274 -18.70 0.29 14.13
CA ALA A 274 -18.39 1.36 15.08
C ALA A 274 -19.31 2.58 14.86
N TYR A 275 -20.63 2.38 14.95
CA TYR A 275 -21.64 3.36 14.55
C TYR A 275 -21.69 4.64 15.41
N GLU A 276 -21.04 4.70 16.57
CA GLU A 276 -20.87 5.90 17.38
C GLU A 276 -19.48 6.52 17.32
N SER A 277 -18.57 5.97 16.49
CA SER A 277 -17.27 6.58 16.28
C SER A 277 -17.35 7.86 15.44
N GLU A 278 -16.33 8.70 15.53
CA GLU A 278 -16.07 9.76 14.56
C GLU A 278 -15.05 9.27 13.53
N LEU A 279 -15.04 9.89 12.35
CA LEU A 279 -14.27 9.43 11.22
C LEU A 279 -13.14 10.41 10.87
N MET A 280 -12.03 9.87 10.39
CA MET A 280 -11.06 10.55 9.55
C MET A 280 -11.04 9.86 8.21
N VAL A 281 -11.07 10.61 7.12
CA VAL A 281 -11.07 10.03 5.78
C VAL A 281 -9.91 10.60 4.98
N VAL A 282 -9.16 9.73 4.33
CA VAL A 282 -8.19 10.13 3.32
C VAL A 282 -8.64 9.59 1.98
N LYS A 283 -8.94 10.49 1.06
CA LYS A 283 -9.13 10.17 -0.34
C LYS A 283 -7.77 10.08 -0.99
N LEU A 284 -7.38 8.87 -1.34
CA LEU A 284 -6.08 8.61 -1.96
C LEU A 284 -5.91 9.35 -3.28
N GLY A 285 -4.75 9.94 -3.45
CA GLY A 285 -4.34 10.61 -4.66
C GLY A 285 -4.08 9.62 -5.78
N ILE A 286 -4.54 9.99 -6.99
CA ILE A 286 -4.22 9.26 -8.21
C ILE A 286 -3.29 10.17 -9.02
N PRO A 287 -1.98 9.82 -9.14
CA PRO A 287 -1.06 10.59 -9.97
C PRO A 287 -1.55 10.69 -11.43
N LEU A 288 -1.35 11.84 -12.06
CA LEU A 288 -1.86 12.11 -13.42
C LEU A 288 -1.38 11.11 -14.47
N ALA A 289 -0.19 10.55 -14.28
CA ALA A 289 0.38 9.54 -15.17
C ALA A 289 -0.14 8.12 -14.92
N ASP A 290 -0.83 7.90 -13.80
CA ASP A 290 -1.33 6.60 -13.36
C ASP A 290 -2.83 6.68 -13.10
N ASN A 291 -3.55 5.61 -13.42
CA ASN A 291 -4.96 5.51 -13.09
C ASN A 291 -5.20 4.91 -11.69
N PHE A 292 -4.16 4.74 -10.89
CA PHE A 292 -4.20 4.06 -9.60
C PHE A 292 -3.38 4.81 -8.54
N PRO A 293 -3.80 4.77 -7.27
CA PRO A 293 -2.97 5.22 -6.15
C PRO A 293 -1.68 4.40 -6.06
N ARG A 294 -0.66 4.96 -5.45
CA ARG A 294 0.62 4.30 -5.19
C ARG A 294 0.83 4.05 -3.69
N THR A 295 1.76 3.21 -3.36
CA THR A 295 2.18 2.94 -1.97
C THR A 295 2.66 4.20 -1.25
N THR A 296 3.21 5.17 -1.96
CA THR A 296 3.60 6.48 -1.42
C THR A 296 2.41 7.26 -0.86
N GLN A 297 1.30 7.35 -1.61
CA GLN A 297 0.08 8.00 -1.13
C GLN A 297 -0.49 7.31 0.10
N LEU A 298 -0.38 5.97 0.15
CA LEU A 298 -0.82 5.21 1.32
C LEU A 298 0.04 5.50 2.56
N MET A 299 1.36 5.50 2.42
CA MET A 299 2.27 5.81 3.53
C MET A 299 2.03 7.23 4.08
N GLU A 300 1.86 8.20 3.20
CA GLU A 300 1.50 9.57 3.59
C GLU A 300 0.16 9.65 4.33
N ALA A 301 -0.83 8.89 3.86
CA ALA A 301 -2.16 8.84 4.47
C ALA A 301 -2.10 8.26 5.89
N VAL A 302 -1.37 7.16 6.07
CA VAL A 302 -1.17 6.53 7.39
C VAL A 302 -0.43 7.48 8.33
N ASP A 303 0.64 8.12 7.88
CA ASP A 303 1.40 9.11 8.67
C ASP A 303 0.49 10.26 9.13
N PHE A 304 -0.31 10.83 8.22
CA PHE A 304 -1.27 11.89 8.53
C PHE A 304 -2.28 11.47 9.58
N VAL A 305 -2.90 10.31 9.39
CA VAL A 305 -3.93 9.77 10.31
C VAL A 305 -3.36 9.57 11.71
N LEU A 306 -2.19 8.95 11.82
CA LEU A 306 -1.60 8.64 13.12
C LEU A 306 -1.10 9.89 13.86
N ARG A 307 -0.49 10.83 13.15
CA ARG A 307 -0.11 12.14 13.74
C ARG A 307 -1.34 12.89 14.26
N THR A 308 -2.40 12.93 13.46
CA THR A 308 -3.65 13.61 13.81
C THR A 308 -4.33 12.95 15.00
N ALA A 309 -4.47 11.62 15.00
CA ALA A 309 -5.04 10.87 16.12
C ALA A 309 -4.27 11.09 17.44
N ARG A 310 -2.93 11.13 17.35
CA ARG A 310 -2.06 11.41 18.50
C ARG A 310 -2.24 12.84 19.01
N GLN A 311 -2.32 13.83 18.12
CA GLN A 311 -2.59 15.23 18.49
C GLN A 311 -3.94 15.39 19.19
N LEU A 312 -4.96 14.64 18.73
CA LEU A 312 -6.29 14.60 19.36
C LEU A 312 -6.31 13.78 20.66
N GLY A 313 -5.24 13.05 21.00
CA GLY A 313 -5.16 12.17 22.17
C GLY A 313 -6.10 10.97 22.11
N ARG A 314 -6.55 10.56 20.91
CA ARG A 314 -7.58 9.53 20.70
C ARG A 314 -7.03 8.25 20.08
N PRO A 315 -7.57 7.08 20.46
CA PRO A 315 -7.28 5.84 19.77
C PRO A 315 -7.89 5.84 18.36
N VAL A 316 -7.24 5.17 17.41
CA VAL A 316 -7.70 5.08 16.03
C VAL A 316 -7.60 3.66 15.48
N ALA A 317 -8.62 3.21 14.79
CA ALA A 317 -8.56 2.02 13.92
C ALA A 317 -8.48 2.48 12.46
N VAL A 318 -7.43 2.06 11.77
CA VAL A 318 -7.13 2.43 10.38
C VAL A 318 -7.53 1.28 9.47
N ASN A 319 -8.41 1.54 8.52
CA ASN A 319 -8.83 0.57 7.52
C ASN A 319 -8.13 0.81 6.19
N LEU A 320 -7.48 -0.23 5.68
CA LEU A 320 -6.82 -0.27 4.38
C LEU A 320 -7.51 -1.33 3.51
N SER A 321 -8.34 -0.88 2.56
CA SER A 321 -9.08 -1.76 1.65
C SER A 321 -8.49 -1.77 0.25
N PHE A 322 -7.17 -1.77 0.19
CA PHE A 322 -6.41 -1.95 -1.05
C PHE A 322 -5.22 -2.84 -0.81
N GLY A 323 -4.64 -3.27 -1.92
CA GLY A 323 -3.41 -4.02 -1.91
C GLY A 323 -2.83 -4.16 -3.31
N ASN A 324 -1.76 -4.90 -3.38
CA ASN A 324 -1.15 -5.38 -4.62
C ASN A 324 -0.52 -6.74 -4.34
N THR A 325 -0.04 -7.37 -5.41
CA THR A 325 0.62 -8.69 -5.35
C THR A 325 2.14 -8.58 -5.50
N TYR A 326 2.70 -7.39 -5.36
CA TYR A 326 4.15 -7.16 -5.43
C TYR A 326 4.82 -7.50 -4.11
N GLY A 327 6.10 -7.86 -4.19
CA GLY A 327 6.94 -8.07 -3.02
C GLY A 327 7.14 -9.55 -2.67
N SER A 328 7.92 -9.77 -1.62
CA SER A 328 8.31 -11.09 -1.11
C SER A 328 7.17 -11.82 -0.38
N HIS A 329 6.13 -11.13 0.03
CA HIS A 329 5.03 -11.61 0.88
C HIS A 329 5.50 -12.11 2.25
N ASP A 330 6.59 -11.58 2.75
CA ASP A 330 7.18 -11.93 4.04
C ASP A 330 7.23 -10.74 5.04
N GLY A 331 6.66 -9.60 4.66
CA GLY A 331 6.59 -8.41 5.51
C GLY A 331 7.83 -7.52 5.46
N THR A 332 8.73 -7.69 4.49
CA THR A 332 10.03 -7.00 4.46
C THR A 332 10.11 -5.80 3.50
N SER A 333 9.10 -5.53 2.68
CA SER A 333 9.09 -4.30 1.87
C SER A 333 9.03 -3.04 2.73
N LEU A 334 9.49 -1.91 2.20
CA LEU A 334 9.45 -0.65 2.96
C LEU A 334 8.03 -0.22 3.36
N LEU A 335 7.01 -0.55 2.58
CA LEU A 335 5.62 -0.33 2.98
C LEU A 335 5.24 -1.21 4.17
N GLU A 336 5.55 -2.50 4.12
CA GLU A 336 5.19 -3.46 5.16
C GLU A 336 5.89 -3.14 6.47
N THR A 337 7.21 -2.91 6.42
CA THR A 337 7.99 -2.51 7.60
C THR A 337 7.57 -1.15 8.16
N PHE A 338 7.16 -0.21 7.29
CA PHE A 338 6.57 1.06 7.74
C PHE A 338 5.26 0.81 8.50
N LEU A 339 4.35 -0.01 7.97
CA LEU A 339 3.08 -0.30 8.64
C LEU A 339 3.30 -0.99 9.99
N ASP A 340 4.24 -1.92 10.08
CA ASP A 340 4.62 -2.56 11.34
C ASP A 340 5.15 -1.53 12.35
N ASP A 341 6.08 -0.68 11.96
CA ASP A 341 6.61 0.39 12.80
C ASP A 341 5.50 1.34 13.29
N MET A 342 4.51 1.62 12.42
CA MET A 342 3.39 2.50 12.73
C MET A 342 2.46 1.90 13.80
N THR A 343 2.37 0.59 13.94
CA THR A 343 1.55 -0.03 15.00
C THR A 343 2.05 0.33 16.40
N GLY A 344 3.35 0.62 16.55
CA GLY A 344 3.96 1.11 17.79
C GLY A 344 3.73 2.60 18.08
N TYR A 345 3.13 3.37 17.14
CA TYR A 345 2.99 4.80 17.25
C TYR A 345 1.64 5.22 17.85
N GLY A 346 1.57 5.33 19.16
CA GLY A 346 0.37 5.76 19.87
C GLY A 346 -0.60 4.61 20.17
N ARG A 347 -1.91 4.91 20.17
CA ARG A 347 -2.99 3.93 20.39
C ARG A 347 -3.71 3.70 19.07
N ASN A 348 -3.21 2.77 18.29
CA ASN A 348 -3.80 2.47 16.99
C ASN A 348 -3.86 0.96 16.73
N VAL A 349 -4.66 0.61 15.74
CA VAL A 349 -4.66 -0.68 15.06
C VAL A 349 -4.80 -0.43 13.57
N ILE A 350 -3.96 -1.09 12.76
CA ILE A 350 -4.01 -1.01 11.31
C ILE A 350 -4.58 -2.33 10.79
N ILE A 351 -5.62 -2.26 9.98
CA ILE A 351 -6.33 -3.40 9.42
C ILE A 351 -6.19 -3.35 7.90
N ALA A 352 -5.53 -4.35 7.32
CA ALA A 352 -5.40 -4.53 5.88
C ALA A 352 -6.28 -5.68 5.39
N GLY A 353 -6.94 -5.48 4.26
CA GLY A 353 -7.66 -6.55 3.57
C GLY A 353 -6.69 -7.53 2.90
N THR A 354 -7.06 -8.81 2.85
CA THR A 354 -6.24 -9.86 2.25
C THR A 354 -6.38 -9.98 0.73
N GLY A 355 -7.13 -9.09 0.09
CA GLY A 355 -7.36 -9.07 -1.37
C GLY A 355 -8.55 -9.92 -1.83
N ASN A 356 -8.85 -9.81 -3.13
CA ASN A 356 -9.97 -10.49 -3.78
C ASN A 356 -9.50 -11.55 -4.79
N GLU A 357 -8.19 -11.69 -4.97
CA GLU A 357 -7.58 -12.46 -6.06
C GLU A 357 -7.30 -13.93 -5.68
N GLY A 358 -7.92 -14.47 -4.63
CA GLY A 358 -7.67 -15.81 -4.13
C GLY A 358 -7.84 -16.94 -5.18
N ALA A 359 -8.62 -16.71 -6.24
CA ALA A 359 -8.76 -17.60 -7.38
C ALA A 359 -7.98 -17.14 -8.64
N GLY A 360 -7.24 -16.03 -8.55
CA GLY A 360 -6.58 -15.40 -9.71
C GLY A 360 -5.30 -16.09 -10.16
N ALA A 361 -4.77 -17.02 -9.35
CA ALA A 361 -3.50 -17.74 -9.62
C ALA A 361 -2.31 -16.80 -10.00
N GLY A 362 -2.33 -15.57 -9.50
CA GLY A 362 -1.25 -14.57 -9.72
C GLY A 362 -0.01 -14.78 -8.86
N HIS A 363 -0.02 -15.74 -7.95
CA HIS A 363 1.05 -16.03 -7.00
C HIS A 363 1.20 -17.55 -6.81
N THR A 364 2.43 -18.00 -6.65
CA THR A 364 2.76 -19.37 -6.25
C THR A 364 3.97 -19.36 -5.33
N GLY A 365 4.06 -20.35 -4.46
CA GLY A 365 5.19 -20.53 -3.55
C GLY A 365 5.51 -21.99 -3.37
N GLY A 366 6.74 -22.30 -2.94
CA GLY A 366 7.16 -23.67 -2.72
C GLY A 366 8.54 -23.77 -2.08
N LEU A 367 8.96 -25.00 -1.81
CA LEU A 367 10.29 -25.34 -1.33
C LEU A 367 11.04 -26.07 -2.43
N LEU A 368 12.24 -25.57 -2.77
CA LEU A 368 13.13 -26.21 -3.72
C LEU A 368 14.30 -26.88 -3.00
N GLU A 369 14.39 -28.20 -3.11
CA GLU A 369 15.49 -28.97 -2.53
C GLU A 369 16.77 -28.85 -3.37
N MET A 370 17.92 -28.97 -2.71
CA MET A 370 19.22 -28.92 -3.38
C MET A 370 19.31 -29.99 -4.47
N GLY A 371 19.72 -29.57 -5.68
CA GLY A 371 19.88 -30.45 -6.84
C GLY A 371 18.54 -30.88 -7.49
N ARG A 372 17.43 -30.30 -7.08
CA ARG A 372 16.12 -30.51 -7.74
C ARG A 372 15.80 -29.37 -8.67
N GLU A 373 14.95 -29.65 -9.63
CA GLU A 373 14.34 -28.66 -10.54
C GLU A 373 12.85 -28.57 -10.27
N GLN A 374 12.34 -27.34 -10.24
CA GLN A 374 10.92 -27.02 -10.16
C GLN A 374 10.53 -26.23 -11.40
N VAL A 375 9.55 -26.69 -12.12
CA VAL A 375 8.94 -25.97 -13.25
C VAL A 375 7.70 -25.25 -12.77
N ILE A 376 7.63 -23.94 -13.06
CA ILE A 376 6.45 -23.12 -12.82
C ILE A 376 5.91 -22.67 -14.16
N GLU A 377 4.65 -23.01 -14.43
CA GLU A 377 3.96 -22.60 -15.66
C GLU A 377 3.32 -21.23 -15.46
N LEU A 378 3.58 -20.32 -16.40
CA LEU A 378 2.99 -18.99 -16.47
C LEU A 378 1.98 -18.95 -17.63
N SER A 379 0.76 -18.55 -17.36
CA SER A 379 -0.25 -18.30 -18.38
C SER A 379 -0.47 -16.80 -18.54
N VAL A 380 -0.29 -16.30 -19.74
CA VAL A 380 -0.46 -14.90 -20.09
C VAL A 380 -1.74 -14.72 -20.87
N SER A 381 -2.59 -13.77 -20.48
CA SER A 381 -3.82 -13.45 -21.19
C SER A 381 -3.55 -12.98 -22.62
N ALA A 382 -4.47 -13.27 -23.54
CA ALA A 382 -4.33 -12.91 -24.97
C ALA A 382 -4.21 -11.40 -25.24
N PHE A 383 -4.61 -10.56 -24.29
CA PHE A 383 -4.61 -9.09 -24.42
C PHE A 383 -3.49 -8.41 -23.63
N GLU A 384 -2.64 -9.19 -22.97
CA GLU A 384 -1.50 -8.64 -22.21
C GLU A 384 -0.32 -8.37 -23.16
N ASN A 385 0.03 -7.10 -23.27
CA ASN A 385 1.18 -6.66 -24.08
C ASN A 385 2.50 -6.74 -23.31
N SER A 386 2.44 -6.67 -21.98
CA SER A 386 3.59 -6.81 -21.09
C SER A 386 3.15 -7.28 -19.71
N PHE A 387 4.01 -8.02 -19.02
CA PHE A 387 3.79 -8.38 -17.62
C PHE A 387 5.13 -8.49 -16.88
N GLY A 388 5.06 -8.33 -15.57
CA GLY A 388 6.22 -8.49 -14.69
C GLY A 388 6.14 -9.79 -13.89
N VAL A 389 7.26 -10.47 -13.78
CA VAL A 389 7.43 -11.65 -12.91
C VAL A 389 8.46 -11.33 -11.85
N GLN A 390 8.12 -11.50 -10.60
CA GLN A 390 9.03 -11.36 -9.47
C GLN A 390 9.27 -12.74 -8.85
N LEU A 391 10.52 -13.13 -8.71
CA LEU A 391 10.91 -14.34 -8.00
C LEU A 391 11.65 -13.94 -6.73
N TRP A 392 11.13 -14.35 -5.61
CA TRP A 392 11.72 -14.13 -4.30
C TRP A 392 12.28 -15.43 -3.74
N LYS A 393 13.43 -15.36 -3.13
CA LYS A 393 14.14 -16.49 -2.50
C LYS A 393 14.79 -16.03 -1.21
N SER A 394 15.12 -16.98 -0.34
CA SER A 394 15.95 -16.68 0.82
C SER A 394 17.30 -16.07 0.37
N TYR A 395 17.80 -15.13 1.16
CA TYR A 395 19.07 -14.44 0.88
C TYR A 395 20.25 -15.41 0.68
N ALA A 396 20.31 -16.46 1.48
CA ALA A 396 21.39 -17.43 1.46
C ALA A 396 21.32 -18.44 0.30
N ASP A 397 20.17 -18.57 -0.36
CA ASP A 397 19.97 -19.57 -1.41
C ASP A 397 20.54 -19.12 -2.75
N ILE A 398 21.10 -20.06 -3.49
CA ILE A 398 21.61 -19.83 -4.85
C ILE A 398 20.75 -20.64 -5.80
N PHE A 399 20.04 -19.95 -6.70
CA PHE A 399 19.19 -20.55 -7.72
C PHE A 399 19.78 -20.38 -9.11
N SER A 400 19.65 -21.44 -9.90
CA SER A 400 19.85 -21.38 -11.35
C SER A 400 18.48 -21.21 -11.99
N ILE A 401 18.27 -20.11 -12.72
CA ILE A 401 16.97 -19.75 -13.29
C ILE A 401 17.08 -19.76 -14.80
N SER A 402 16.17 -20.47 -15.46
CA SER A 402 16.01 -20.44 -16.92
C SER A 402 14.53 -20.28 -17.26
N LEU A 403 14.26 -19.78 -18.47
CA LEU A 403 12.92 -19.63 -19.00
C LEU A 403 12.73 -20.59 -20.17
N ARG A 404 11.54 -21.15 -20.32
CA ARG A 404 11.19 -21.98 -21.47
C ARG A 404 10.02 -21.34 -22.21
N SER A 405 10.19 -21.08 -23.50
CA SER A 405 9.12 -20.58 -24.35
C SER A 405 8.06 -21.64 -24.63
N PRO A 406 6.85 -21.27 -25.08
CA PRO A 406 5.83 -22.24 -25.51
C PRO A 406 6.29 -23.19 -26.62
N SER A 407 7.21 -22.77 -27.48
CA SER A 407 7.81 -23.64 -28.50
C SER A 407 8.85 -24.62 -27.94
N GLY A 408 9.19 -24.53 -26.65
CA GLY A 408 10.19 -25.37 -25.99
C GLY A 408 11.61 -24.81 -26.00
N ALA A 409 11.86 -23.65 -26.60
CA ALA A 409 13.16 -23.03 -26.59
C ALA A 409 13.56 -22.60 -25.18
N ILE A 410 14.78 -22.93 -24.76
CA ILE A 410 15.33 -22.54 -23.45
C ILE A 410 16.09 -21.21 -23.58
N ILE A 411 15.78 -20.29 -22.70
CA ILE A 411 16.35 -18.95 -22.61
C ILE A 411 17.13 -18.86 -21.28
N GLY A 412 18.37 -18.44 -21.35
CA GLY A 412 19.25 -18.27 -20.19
C GLY A 412 19.99 -19.55 -19.88
N THR A 413 20.76 -19.66 -18.85
CA THR A 413 20.59 -19.33 -17.42
C THR A 413 20.74 -17.83 -17.16
N LEU A 414 19.86 -17.29 -16.36
CA LEU A 414 19.97 -15.92 -15.87
C LEU A 414 21.19 -15.81 -14.95
N GLN A 415 22.05 -14.83 -15.20
CA GLN A 415 23.23 -14.61 -14.39
C GLN A 415 22.91 -13.78 -13.16
N GLU A 416 23.37 -14.22 -12.00
CA GLU A 416 23.31 -13.39 -10.78
C GLU A 416 24.38 -12.30 -10.87
N ASN A 417 23.95 -11.13 -11.34
CA ASN A 417 24.80 -9.94 -11.46
C ASN A 417 23.94 -8.69 -11.31
N LEU A 418 24.60 -7.53 -11.14
CA LEU A 418 23.93 -6.24 -10.95
C LEU A 418 23.71 -5.52 -12.31
N GLU A 419 23.51 -6.28 -13.38
CA GLU A 419 23.30 -5.75 -14.72
C GLU A 419 21.99 -6.25 -15.32
N LYS A 420 21.38 -5.42 -16.14
CA LYS A 420 20.22 -5.80 -16.94
C LYS A 420 20.65 -6.85 -17.98
N GLN A 421 19.91 -7.95 -18.01
CA GLN A 421 20.07 -8.99 -19.02
C GLN A 421 18.90 -8.91 -20.00
N ARG A 422 19.23 -8.99 -21.30
CA ARG A 422 18.24 -8.95 -22.37
C ARG A 422 18.26 -10.25 -23.14
N PHE A 423 17.07 -10.82 -23.33
CA PHE A 423 16.86 -11.99 -24.17
C PHE A 423 15.74 -11.70 -25.16
N ARG A 424 15.73 -12.41 -26.24
CA ARG A 424 14.66 -12.41 -27.21
C ARG A 424 14.31 -13.85 -27.59
N SER A 425 13.02 -14.17 -27.50
CA SER A 425 12.50 -15.45 -27.94
C SER A 425 11.23 -15.22 -28.75
N GLU A 426 11.22 -15.69 -29.98
CA GLU A 426 10.12 -15.49 -30.90
C GLU A 426 9.79 -13.97 -31.04
N ASN A 427 8.58 -13.56 -30.67
CA ASN A 427 8.13 -12.16 -30.69
C ASN A 427 8.22 -11.49 -29.31
N THR A 428 8.76 -12.19 -28.31
CA THR A 428 8.82 -11.69 -26.93
C THR A 428 10.23 -11.18 -26.62
N GLU A 429 10.30 -9.95 -26.14
CA GLU A 429 11.50 -9.38 -25.53
C GLU A 429 11.42 -9.56 -24.02
N ILE A 430 12.50 -10.02 -23.41
CA ILE A 430 12.60 -10.32 -21.99
C ILE A 430 13.72 -9.49 -21.40
N LEU A 431 13.39 -8.68 -20.42
CA LEU A 431 14.33 -7.92 -19.60
C LEU A 431 14.39 -8.57 -18.23
N SER A 432 15.56 -8.92 -17.78
CA SER A 432 15.77 -9.57 -16.49
C SER A 432 16.82 -8.84 -15.68
N TYR A 433 16.62 -8.77 -14.40
CA TYR A 433 17.57 -8.30 -13.40
C TYR A 433 17.62 -9.33 -12.27
N TYR A 434 18.77 -9.97 -12.12
CA TYR A 434 18.97 -10.95 -11.05
C TYR A 434 20.16 -10.47 -10.20
N GLY A 435 19.89 -9.46 -9.38
CA GLY A 435 20.83 -8.95 -8.41
C GLY A 435 20.77 -9.71 -7.08
N LYS A 436 21.79 -9.58 -6.27
CA LYS A 436 21.74 -10.06 -4.90
C LYS A 436 20.65 -9.29 -4.16
N PRO A 437 19.74 -9.98 -3.44
CA PRO A 437 18.76 -9.30 -2.62
C PRO A 437 19.49 -8.47 -1.56
N SER A 438 18.87 -7.35 -1.19
CA SER A 438 19.29 -6.62 0.00
C SER A 438 19.11 -7.49 1.24
N PRO A 439 19.97 -7.37 2.26
CA PRO A 439 19.72 -7.99 3.57
C PRO A 439 18.59 -7.30 4.36
N TYR A 440 17.95 -6.30 3.78
CA TYR A 440 16.76 -5.64 4.31
C TYR A 440 15.53 -6.46 4.03
#